data_4a0ede17526e435a14fbfba7216521bd
#
_entry.id   4a0ede17526e435a14fbfba7216521bd
#
_cell.length_a   1.000
_cell.length_b   1.000
_cell.length_c   1.000
_cell.angle_alpha   90.00
_cell.angle_beta   90.00
_cell.angle_gamma   90.00
#
_symmetry.space_group_name_H-M   'P 1'
#
loop_
_entity.id
_entity.type
_entity.pdbx_description
1 polymer ?
#
loop_
_entity_poly.entity_id
_entity_poly.type
_entity_poly.pdbx_seq_one_letter_code
_entity_poly.pdbx_strand_id
1 'polypeptide(L)'
;MMEKDKVQEYVEGKVTDALNKVVTDAYLAGYNAGYQDGYNKVVKDSVSEGSEFVDLGLPSGTLWSSDYVKDGDEVLFLPYPEAQKYDIPTKEQVDELREYCEISIKYDEDDNYVHIVLGPNGNSIVFKGHGYKTFAELKDTKTAYFWQVYNSDKPKAVFVPYPSAPYINAVYLFPGYKIPIWTVKNKKL
;
A
#
# COMPACT_ATOMS: atom_id res chain seq x y z
N MET A 1 -46.49 17.55 19.32
CA MET A 1 -45.14 18.05 19.73
C MET A 1 -44.00 17.10 19.29
N MET A 2 -44.23 15.80 19.18
CA MET A 2 -43.20 14.82 18.76
C MET A 2 -42.84 14.77 17.27
N GLU A 3 -43.64 15.37 16.38
CA GLU A 3 -43.33 15.35 14.91
C GLU A 3 -42.33 16.44 14.49
N LYS A 4 -42.28 17.58 15.17
CA LYS A 4 -41.34 18.65 14.86
C LYS A 4 -39.89 18.25 15.14
N ASP A 5 -39.63 17.52 16.22
CA ASP A 5 -38.29 17.10 16.62
C ASP A 5 -37.69 16.10 15.63
N LYS A 6 -38.48 15.14 15.13
CA LYS A 6 -38.02 14.16 14.12
C LYS A 6 -37.70 14.79 12.75
N VAL A 7 -38.46 15.80 12.35
CA VAL A 7 -38.19 16.54 11.11
C VAL A 7 -36.90 17.35 11.26
N GLN A 8 -36.68 17.94 12.44
CA GLN A 8 -35.48 18.71 12.71
C GLN A 8 -34.22 17.83 12.72
N GLU A 9 -34.28 16.69 13.38
CA GLU A 9 -33.20 15.67 13.42
C GLU A 9 -32.87 15.16 12.00
N TYR A 10 -33.91 14.86 11.19
CA TYR A 10 -33.73 14.44 9.80
C TYR A 10 -33.06 15.53 8.94
N VAL A 11 -33.48 16.80 9.09
CA VAL A 11 -32.90 17.93 8.35
C VAL A 11 -31.45 18.18 8.79
N GLU A 12 -31.16 18.14 10.08
CA GLU A 12 -29.81 18.29 10.62
C GLU A 12 -28.88 17.18 10.12
N GLY A 13 -29.34 15.91 10.09
CA GLY A 13 -28.60 14.79 9.52
C GLY A 13 -28.29 15.00 8.02
N LYS A 14 -29.26 15.44 7.24
CA LYS A 14 -29.06 15.70 5.80
C LYS A 14 -28.13 16.89 5.53
N VAL A 15 -28.19 17.92 6.34
CA VAL A 15 -27.28 19.08 6.26
C VAL A 15 -25.87 18.65 6.61
N THR A 16 -25.69 17.82 7.66
CA THR A 16 -24.38 17.30 8.07
C THR A 16 -23.78 16.42 6.98
N ASP A 17 -24.56 15.51 6.36
CA ASP A 17 -24.09 14.66 5.27
C ASP A 17 -23.67 15.48 4.04
N ALA A 18 -24.48 16.50 3.68
CA ALA A 18 -24.16 17.40 2.58
C ALA A 18 -22.90 18.24 2.85
N LEU A 19 -22.74 18.73 4.08
CA LEU A 19 -21.57 19.50 4.50
C LEU A 19 -20.31 18.65 4.49
N ASN A 20 -20.38 17.43 5.01
CA ASN A 20 -19.27 16.47 5.01
C ASN A 20 -18.85 16.11 3.58
N LYS A 21 -19.82 15.95 2.67
CA LYS A 21 -19.52 15.71 1.26
C LYS A 21 -18.82 16.90 0.62
N VAL A 22 -19.31 18.12 0.82
CA VAL A 22 -18.70 19.33 0.26
C VAL A 22 -17.29 19.56 0.81
N VAL A 23 -17.08 19.33 2.11
CA VAL A 23 -15.76 19.46 2.74
C VAL A 23 -14.81 18.39 2.20
N THR A 24 -15.27 17.16 2.02
CA THR A 24 -14.47 16.07 1.45
C THR A 24 -14.10 16.35 0.00
N ASP A 25 -15.08 16.77 -0.81
CA ASP A 25 -14.87 17.12 -2.23
C ASP A 25 -13.92 18.31 -2.39
N ALA A 26 -14.07 19.36 -1.55
CA ALA A 26 -13.18 20.52 -1.54
C ALA A 26 -11.76 20.17 -1.05
N TYR A 27 -11.64 19.31 -0.04
CA TYR A 27 -10.35 18.80 0.43
C TYR A 27 -9.64 17.98 -0.66
N LEU A 28 -10.37 17.07 -1.31
CA LEU A 28 -9.83 16.26 -2.41
C LEU A 28 -9.45 17.12 -3.62
N ALA A 29 -10.25 18.13 -3.95
CA ALA A 29 -9.95 19.06 -5.03
C ALA A 29 -8.74 19.96 -4.70
N GLY A 30 -8.65 20.49 -3.50
CA GLY A 30 -7.51 21.27 -3.03
C GLY A 30 -6.24 20.46 -2.89
N TYR A 31 -6.35 19.22 -2.40
CA TYR A 31 -5.26 18.26 -2.32
C TYR A 31 -4.73 17.90 -3.71
N ASN A 32 -5.63 17.60 -4.67
CA ASN A 32 -5.26 17.28 -6.04
C ASN A 32 -4.64 18.47 -6.80
N ALA A 33 -5.11 19.71 -6.56
CA ALA A 33 -4.60 20.89 -7.25
C ALA A 33 -3.29 21.42 -6.64
N GLY A 34 -3.14 21.42 -5.31
CA GLY A 34 -1.97 21.98 -4.64
C GLY A 34 -0.79 21.01 -4.51
N TYR A 35 -1.08 19.72 -4.43
CA TYR A 35 -0.05 18.71 -4.22
C TYR A 35 0.54 18.18 -5.54
N GLN A 36 -0.26 18.15 -6.61
CA GLN A 36 0.20 17.61 -7.90
C GLN A 36 1.29 18.45 -8.57
N ASP A 37 1.22 19.77 -8.51
CA ASP A 37 2.22 20.61 -9.16
C ASP A 37 3.55 20.68 -8.39
N GLY A 38 3.52 20.65 -7.05
CA GLY A 38 4.73 20.64 -6.23
C GLY A 38 5.42 19.28 -6.21
N TYR A 39 4.65 18.21 -6.09
CA TYR A 39 5.14 16.85 -5.90
C TYR A 39 5.69 16.22 -7.20
N ASN A 40 5.04 16.43 -8.34
CA ASN A 40 5.49 15.90 -9.63
C ASN A 40 6.86 16.46 -10.07
N LYS A 41 7.24 17.63 -9.58
CA LYS A 41 8.53 18.25 -9.87
C LYS A 41 9.67 17.71 -9.01
N VAL A 42 9.36 17.33 -7.76
CA VAL A 42 10.36 16.83 -6.80
C VAL A 42 10.58 15.32 -6.93
N VAL A 43 9.52 14.54 -7.18
CA VAL A 43 9.59 13.07 -7.19
C VAL A 43 10.28 12.51 -8.43
N LYS A 44 10.19 13.18 -9.58
CA LYS A 44 10.87 12.71 -10.81
C LYS A 44 12.40 12.73 -10.72
N ASP A 45 12.94 13.60 -9.89
CA ASP A 45 14.39 13.82 -9.83
C ASP A 45 15.06 13.12 -8.61
N SER A 46 14.27 12.60 -7.65
CA SER A 46 14.81 12.05 -6.40
C SER A 46 14.46 10.57 -6.12
N VAL A 47 13.56 9.98 -6.89
CA VAL A 47 13.29 8.54 -6.72
C VAL A 47 14.41 7.76 -7.40
N SER A 48 15.31 7.22 -6.58
CA SER A 48 16.29 6.27 -7.07
C SER A 48 15.58 5.04 -7.63
N GLU A 49 15.64 4.81 -8.94
CA GLU A 49 15.28 3.52 -9.58
C GLU A 49 16.18 2.35 -9.09
N GLY A 50 16.70 2.46 -7.86
CA GLY A 50 17.78 1.64 -7.31
C GLY A 50 17.36 0.33 -6.65
N SER A 51 16.11 -0.07 -6.68
CA SER A 51 15.77 -1.42 -6.24
C SER A 51 16.10 -2.42 -7.34
N GLU A 52 17.02 -3.32 -7.05
CA GLU A 52 17.28 -4.51 -7.87
C GLU A 52 16.01 -5.34 -7.97
N PHE A 53 15.73 -5.89 -9.16
CA PHE A 53 14.57 -6.75 -9.38
C PHE A 53 14.99 -8.22 -9.36
N VAL A 54 14.29 -9.00 -8.57
CA VAL A 54 14.54 -10.44 -8.35
C VAL A 54 13.55 -11.26 -9.17
N ASP A 55 14.07 -12.19 -9.98
CA ASP A 55 13.29 -13.25 -10.61
C ASP A 55 13.07 -14.36 -9.58
N LEU A 56 11.84 -14.55 -9.12
CA LEU A 56 11.47 -15.61 -8.19
C LEU A 56 11.11 -16.92 -8.90
N GLY A 57 11.14 -16.96 -10.24
CA GLY A 57 10.73 -18.14 -11.02
C GLY A 57 9.23 -18.34 -11.08
N LEU A 58 8.44 -17.26 -10.95
CA LEU A 58 6.98 -17.30 -11.00
C LEU A 58 6.48 -17.58 -12.43
N PRO A 59 5.32 -18.26 -12.60
CA PRO A 59 4.76 -18.59 -13.91
C PRO A 59 4.55 -17.40 -14.84
N SER A 60 4.16 -16.23 -14.31
CA SER A 60 4.01 -15.00 -15.10
C SER A 60 5.33 -14.41 -15.56
N GLY A 61 6.45 -14.82 -14.98
CA GLY A 61 7.75 -14.16 -15.17
C GLY A 61 7.84 -12.78 -14.50
N THR A 62 6.94 -12.45 -13.58
CA THR A 62 7.00 -11.20 -12.81
C THR A 62 8.29 -11.13 -12.01
N LEU A 63 8.99 -10.02 -12.15
CA LEU A 63 10.14 -9.66 -11.33
C LEU A 63 9.67 -8.78 -10.16
N TRP A 64 10.13 -9.07 -8.96
CA TRP A 64 9.79 -8.33 -7.74
C TRP A 64 10.96 -7.47 -7.30
N SER A 65 10.73 -6.22 -6.88
CA SER A 65 11.81 -5.42 -6.30
C SER A 65 12.41 -6.12 -5.07
N SER A 66 13.69 -5.91 -4.83
CA SER A 66 14.38 -6.50 -3.66
C SER A 66 14.09 -5.75 -2.36
N ASP A 67 13.57 -4.52 -2.44
CA ASP A 67 13.26 -3.67 -1.30
C ASP A 67 12.10 -2.71 -1.65
N TYR A 68 11.58 -2.02 -0.65
CA TYR A 68 10.62 -0.94 -0.82
C TYR A 68 11.22 0.23 -1.59
N VAL A 69 10.37 0.94 -2.32
CA VAL A 69 10.75 2.22 -2.93
C VAL A 69 11.14 3.20 -1.83
N LYS A 70 12.24 3.93 -2.04
CA LYS A 70 12.78 4.89 -1.08
C LYS A 70 12.74 6.31 -1.64
N ASP A 71 12.61 7.27 -0.73
CA ASP A 71 12.85 8.69 -0.97
C ASP A 71 14.09 9.08 -0.14
N GLY A 72 15.23 9.18 -0.79
CA GLY A 72 16.53 9.17 -0.11
C GLY A 72 16.76 7.84 0.61
N ASP A 73 17.02 7.88 1.93
CA ASP A 73 17.24 6.70 2.75
C ASP A 73 15.96 6.16 3.42
N GLU A 74 14.83 6.89 3.29
CA GLU A 74 13.58 6.54 3.94
C GLU A 74 12.64 5.77 3.01
N VAL A 75 11.88 4.82 3.57
CA VAL A 75 10.83 4.11 2.85
C VAL A 75 9.72 5.08 2.44
N LEU A 76 9.35 5.06 1.17
CA LEU A 76 8.31 5.92 0.61
C LEU A 76 6.91 5.39 0.96
N PHE A 77 6.12 6.23 1.64
CA PHE A 77 4.74 5.96 2.00
C PHE A 77 3.78 6.84 1.21
N LEU A 78 2.91 6.25 0.41
CA LEU A 78 1.95 6.98 -0.42
C LEU A 78 0.50 6.51 -0.19
N PRO A 79 -0.48 7.42 -0.34
CA PRO A 79 -1.88 7.03 -0.45
C PRO A 79 -2.14 6.33 -1.78
N TYR A 80 -3.19 5.52 -1.85
CA TYR A 80 -3.46 4.67 -3.02
C TYR A 80 -3.50 5.41 -4.36
N PRO A 81 -4.15 6.58 -4.50
CA PRO A 81 -4.17 7.31 -5.78
C PRO A 81 -2.79 7.72 -6.30
N GLU A 82 -1.84 7.95 -5.39
CA GLU A 82 -0.46 8.30 -5.74
C GLU A 82 0.38 7.04 -6.01
N ALA A 83 0.13 5.97 -5.24
CA ALA A 83 0.78 4.69 -5.41
C ALA A 83 0.54 4.08 -6.80
N GLN A 84 -0.61 4.36 -7.43
CA GLN A 84 -0.95 3.91 -8.78
C GLN A 84 -0.05 4.49 -9.90
N LYS A 85 0.79 5.48 -9.59
CA LYS A 85 1.80 6.00 -10.53
C LYS A 85 3.05 5.11 -10.59
N TYR A 86 3.16 4.15 -9.68
CA TYR A 86 4.23 3.16 -9.62
C TYR A 86 3.70 1.82 -10.12
N ASP A 87 4.60 0.97 -10.58
CA ASP A 87 4.28 -0.40 -10.99
C ASP A 87 4.03 -1.28 -9.75
N ILE A 88 2.99 -0.94 -8.95
CA ILE A 88 2.59 -1.75 -7.80
C ILE A 88 1.97 -3.07 -8.27
N PRO A 89 2.13 -4.18 -7.52
CA PRO A 89 1.68 -5.49 -7.93
C PRO A 89 0.16 -5.57 -8.09
N THR A 90 -0.30 -6.35 -9.05
CA THR A 90 -1.71 -6.70 -9.21
C THR A 90 -2.11 -7.81 -8.23
N LYS A 91 -3.42 -8.04 -8.12
CA LYS A 91 -3.94 -9.15 -7.31
C LYS A 91 -3.39 -10.50 -7.79
N GLU A 92 -3.36 -10.70 -9.09
CA GLU A 92 -2.89 -11.94 -9.72
C GLU A 92 -1.41 -12.20 -9.41
N GLN A 93 -0.57 -11.17 -9.46
CA GLN A 93 0.85 -11.27 -9.10
C GLN A 93 1.06 -11.58 -7.61
N VAL A 94 0.23 -10.98 -6.73
CA VAL A 94 0.26 -11.33 -5.29
C VAL A 94 -0.25 -12.74 -5.04
N ASP A 95 -1.26 -13.20 -5.78
CA ASP A 95 -1.77 -14.57 -5.66
C ASP A 95 -0.70 -15.59 -6.10
N GLU A 96 0.12 -15.28 -7.11
CA GLU A 96 1.27 -16.13 -7.48
C GLU A 96 2.30 -16.26 -6.34
N LEU A 97 2.59 -15.20 -5.57
CA LEU A 97 3.45 -15.35 -4.40
C LEU A 97 2.89 -16.33 -3.39
N ARG A 98 1.56 -16.32 -3.19
CA ARG A 98 0.89 -17.23 -2.24
C ARG A 98 0.89 -18.66 -2.71
N GLU A 99 0.79 -18.88 -4.00
CA GLU A 99 0.63 -20.21 -4.60
C GLU A 99 1.97 -20.90 -4.83
N TYR A 100 3.01 -20.14 -5.25
CA TYR A 100 4.25 -20.72 -5.73
C TYR A 100 5.46 -20.48 -4.82
N CYS A 101 5.37 -19.57 -3.84
CA CYS A 101 6.48 -19.25 -2.96
C CYS A 101 6.30 -19.85 -1.56
N GLU A 102 7.41 -20.23 -0.97
CA GLU A 102 7.47 -20.57 0.45
C GLU A 102 7.70 -19.29 1.28
N ILE A 103 6.89 -19.09 2.32
CA ILE A 103 6.99 -17.93 3.20
C ILE A 103 7.48 -18.39 4.57
N SER A 104 8.57 -17.82 5.02
CA SER A 104 9.15 -18.07 6.35
C SER A 104 9.40 -16.77 7.10
N ILE A 105 9.47 -16.88 8.42
CA ILE A 105 9.74 -15.74 9.31
C ILE A 105 11.10 -15.96 9.94
N LYS A 106 11.92 -14.91 9.96
CA LYS A 106 13.21 -14.90 10.66
C LYS A 106 13.36 -13.60 11.45
N TYR A 107 14.38 -13.54 12.30
CA TYR A 107 14.85 -12.30 12.92
C TYR A 107 16.01 -11.76 12.08
N ASP A 108 16.03 -10.44 11.86
CA ASP A 108 17.20 -9.77 11.31
C ASP A 108 18.27 -9.50 12.41
N GLU A 109 19.36 -8.83 12.05
CA GLU A 109 20.46 -8.51 12.95
C GLU A 109 20.06 -7.57 14.09
N ASP A 110 18.98 -6.81 13.92
CA ASP A 110 18.41 -5.87 14.88
C ASP A 110 17.25 -6.46 15.70
N ASP A 111 17.07 -7.79 15.67
CA ASP A 111 15.98 -8.50 16.35
C ASP A 111 14.58 -8.12 15.83
N ASN A 112 14.46 -7.59 14.62
CA ASN A 112 13.18 -7.36 13.98
C ASN A 112 12.73 -8.59 13.18
N TYR A 113 11.43 -8.80 13.13
CA TYR A 113 10.88 -9.84 12.28
C TYR A 113 10.95 -9.44 10.81
N VAL A 114 11.39 -10.37 9.99
CA VAL A 114 11.37 -10.26 8.54
C VAL A 114 10.69 -11.48 7.93
N HIS A 115 9.94 -11.25 6.87
CA HIS A 115 9.30 -12.32 6.11
C HIS A 115 10.13 -12.57 4.85
N ILE A 116 10.63 -13.79 4.73
CA ILE A 116 11.36 -14.25 3.56
C ILE A 116 10.38 -14.96 2.66
N VAL A 117 10.29 -14.50 1.42
CA VAL A 117 9.51 -15.15 0.36
C VAL A 117 10.49 -15.81 -0.59
N LEU A 118 10.54 -17.13 -0.55
CA LEU A 118 11.42 -17.98 -1.35
C LEU A 118 10.67 -18.48 -2.58
N GLY A 119 11.13 -18.08 -3.74
CA GLY A 119 10.58 -18.52 -5.01
C GLY A 119 11.00 -19.94 -5.40
N PRO A 120 10.29 -20.57 -6.36
CA PRO A 120 10.56 -21.93 -6.81
C PRO A 120 11.94 -22.10 -7.46
N ASN A 121 12.58 -21.04 -7.92
CA ASN A 121 13.94 -21.08 -8.46
C ASN A 121 15.05 -20.88 -7.40
N GLY A 122 14.70 -20.76 -6.12
CA GLY A 122 15.63 -20.59 -5.01
C GLY A 122 16.02 -19.15 -4.70
N ASN A 123 15.60 -18.18 -5.51
CA ASN A 123 15.77 -16.77 -5.20
C ASN A 123 14.72 -16.30 -4.18
N SER A 124 15.02 -15.25 -3.43
CA SER A 124 14.14 -14.75 -2.39
C SER A 124 14.08 -13.22 -2.33
N ILE A 125 12.97 -12.71 -1.81
CA ILE A 125 12.81 -11.32 -1.39
C ILE A 125 12.46 -11.28 0.10
N VAL A 126 12.68 -10.12 0.74
CA VAL A 126 12.48 -9.96 2.18
C VAL A 126 11.56 -8.79 2.47
N PHE A 127 10.38 -9.07 3.01
CA PHE A 127 9.49 -8.03 3.50
C PHE A 127 9.81 -7.68 4.95
N LYS A 128 10.13 -6.41 5.18
CA LYS A 128 10.35 -5.83 6.52
C LYS A 128 9.10 -5.11 7.00
N GLY A 129 8.84 -5.14 8.30
CA GLY A 129 7.74 -4.40 8.91
C GLY A 129 8.03 -2.90 8.91
N HIS A 130 7.17 -2.13 8.26
CA HIS A 130 7.18 -0.66 8.27
C HIS A 130 5.83 -0.08 8.68
N GLY A 131 4.80 -0.94 8.80
CA GLY A 131 3.45 -0.50 9.12
C GLY A 131 2.81 0.35 8.03
N TYR A 132 1.85 1.18 8.44
CA TYR A 132 1.18 2.15 7.59
C TYR A 132 0.89 3.45 8.36
N LYS A 133 0.80 4.57 7.66
CA LYS A 133 0.53 5.89 8.25
C LYS A 133 -0.95 6.23 8.08
N THR A 134 -1.63 6.48 9.18
CA THR A 134 -2.95 7.13 9.19
C THR A 134 -2.78 8.64 9.10
N PHE A 135 -3.87 9.40 9.19
CA PHE A 135 -3.79 10.87 9.26
C PHE A 135 -3.10 11.37 10.55
N ALA A 136 -3.08 10.57 11.60
CA ALA A 136 -2.60 10.96 12.93
C ALA A 136 -1.27 10.29 13.32
N GLU A 137 -1.06 9.04 12.94
CA GLU A 137 0.04 8.23 13.49
C GLU A 137 0.46 7.07 12.57
N LEU A 138 1.66 6.55 12.84
CA LEU A 138 2.17 5.31 12.28
C LEU A 138 1.62 4.12 13.07
N LYS A 139 1.07 3.12 12.38
CA LYS A 139 0.46 1.91 12.93
C LYS A 139 1.20 0.66 12.49
N ASP A 140 1.11 -0.39 13.31
CA ASP A 140 1.52 -1.77 13.00
C ASP A 140 2.94 -1.90 12.41
N THR A 141 3.90 -1.18 13.00
CA THR A 141 5.28 -1.04 12.51
C THR A 141 6.02 -2.37 12.31
N LYS A 142 5.56 -3.45 12.92
CA LYS A 142 6.14 -4.79 12.77
C LYS A 142 5.52 -5.60 11.63
N THR A 143 4.46 -5.11 11.01
CA THR A 143 3.79 -5.75 9.88
C THR A 143 4.26 -5.12 8.57
N ALA A 144 4.57 -5.97 7.60
CA ALA A 144 4.88 -5.51 6.25
C ALA A 144 3.56 -5.18 5.52
N TYR A 145 3.50 -4.02 4.91
CA TYR A 145 2.37 -3.57 4.09
C TYR A 145 2.87 -3.08 2.74
N PHE A 146 2.06 -3.28 1.69
CA PHE A 146 2.21 -2.61 0.40
C PHE A 146 0.87 -2.55 -0.33
N TRP A 147 0.70 -1.59 -1.25
CA TRP A 147 -0.48 -1.51 -2.10
C TRP A 147 -0.47 -2.57 -3.19
N GLN A 148 -1.67 -3.06 -3.55
CA GLN A 148 -1.89 -3.83 -4.77
C GLN A 148 -2.98 -3.19 -5.62
N VAL A 149 -2.87 -3.32 -6.94
CA VAL A 149 -3.97 -2.97 -7.84
C VAL A 149 -5.10 -3.98 -7.66
N TYR A 150 -6.31 -3.48 -7.50
CA TYR A 150 -7.50 -4.29 -7.38
C TYR A 150 -8.60 -3.79 -8.30
N ASN A 151 -9.28 -4.69 -9.01
CA ASN A 151 -10.31 -4.38 -10.01
C ASN A 151 -11.64 -3.89 -9.41
N SER A 152 -11.63 -3.25 -8.26
CA SER A 152 -12.81 -2.70 -7.60
C SER A 152 -12.53 -1.28 -7.12
N ASP A 153 -13.59 -0.51 -6.88
CA ASP A 153 -13.54 0.84 -6.32
C ASP A 153 -12.94 0.90 -4.90
N LYS A 154 -12.57 -0.27 -4.35
CA LYS A 154 -12.02 -0.39 -3.00
C LYS A 154 -10.58 -0.91 -3.08
N PRO A 155 -9.57 -0.04 -2.95
CA PRO A 155 -8.18 -0.46 -2.94
C PRO A 155 -7.90 -1.38 -1.75
N LYS A 156 -7.04 -2.37 -1.97
CA LYS A 156 -6.56 -3.25 -0.92
C LYS A 156 -5.08 -3.06 -0.69
N ALA A 157 -4.68 -3.05 0.57
CA ALA A 157 -3.31 -3.26 0.96
C ALA A 157 -3.08 -4.75 1.14
N VAL A 158 -1.95 -5.21 0.67
CA VAL A 158 -1.40 -6.51 1.05
C VAL A 158 -0.69 -6.33 2.38
N PHE A 159 -0.83 -7.28 3.26
CA PHE A 159 -0.07 -7.32 4.49
C PHE A 159 0.48 -8.71 4.75
N VAL A 160 1.66 -8.75 5.34
CA VAL A 160 2.30 -9.96 5.81
C VAL A 160 2.34 -9.85 7.34
N PRO A 161 1.44 -10.55 8.06
CA PRO A 161 1.21 -10.31 9.49
C PRO A 161 2.37 -10.84 10.35
N TYR A 162 2.55 -10.17 11.47
CA TYR A 162 3.45 -10.55 12.54
C TYR A 162 2.84 -11.63 13.42
N PRO A 163 3.61 -12.41 14.12
CA PRO A 163 4.34 -13.63 13.75
C PRO A 163 3.45 -14.87 13.72
N SER A 164 2.15 -14.69 13.75
CA SER A 164 1.21 -15.80 14.04
C SER A 164 0.96 -16.74 12.87
N ALA A 165 1.29 -16.31 11.64
CA ALA A 165 1.21 -17.21 10.48
C ALA A 165 2.04 -16.67 9.30
N PRO A 166 2.84 -17.51 8.65
CA PRO A 166 3.59 -17.14 7.46
C PRO A 166 2.64 -17.15 6.25
N TYR A 167 1.79 -16.16 6.13
CA TYR A 167 0.92 -16.00 4.95
C TYR A 167 0.85 -14.54 4.51
N ILE A 168 0.65 -14.35 3.23
CA ILE A 168 0.35 -13.06 2.63
C ILE A 168 -1.17 -12.91 2.58
N ASN A 169 -1.71 -11.80 3.03
CA ASN A 169 -3.14 -11.53 3.00
C ASN A 169 -3.43 -10.15 2.42
N ALA A 170 -4.68 -9.85 2.15
CA ALA A 170 -5.12 -8.55 1.65
C ALA A 170 -6.25 -8.00 2.51
N VAL A 171 -6.10 -6.76 2.94
CA VAL A 171 -7.06 -6.05 3.77
C VAL A 171 -7.49 -4.75 3.09
N TYR A 172 -8.75 -4.39 3.30
CA TYR A 172 -9.19 -3.06 2.92
C TYR A 172 -8.65 -2.03 3.91
N LEU A 173 -7.89 -1.07 3.40
CA LEU A 173 -7.51 0.12 4.17
C LEU A 173 -8.05 1.36 3.47
N PHE A 174 -8.25 2.42 4.26
CA PHE A 174 -8.73 3.68 3.72
C PHE A 174 -7.77 4.21 2.65
N PRO A 175 -8.24 4.60 1.45
CA PRO A 175 -7.38 4.99 0.33
C PRO A 175 -6.43 6.16 0.61
N GLY A 176 -6.79 7.02 1.59
CA GLY A 176 -5.98 8.14 2.03
C GLY A 176 -4.90 7.80 3.06
N TYR A 177 -4.86 6.56 3.57
CA TYR A 177 -3.74 6.11 4.40
C TYR A 177 -2.50 5.95 3.53
N LYS A 178 -1.33 6.24 4.09
CA LYS A 178 -0.06 6.10 3.38
C LYS A 178 0.56 4.75 3.71
N ILE A 179 0.82 3.97 2.68
CA ILE A 179 1.37 2.61 2.76
C ILE A 179 2.68 2.57 2.01
N PRO A 180 3.67 1.79 2.46
CA PRO A 180 4.92 1.60 1.74
C PRO A 180 4.69 1.12 0.30
N ILE A 181 5.55 1.54 -0.61
CA ILE A 181 5.47 1.17 -2.02
C ILE A 181 6.41 0.00 -2.29
N TRP A 182 5.86 -1.05 -2.84
CA TRP A 182 6.58 -2.18 -3.40
C TRP A 182 6.27 -2.31 -4.87
N THR A 183 7.28 -2.54 -5.71
CA THR A 183 7.10 -2.54 -7.16
C THR A 183 7.43 -3.88 -7.80
N VAL A 184 6.87 -4.07 -8.99
CA VAL A 184 7.09 -5.25 -9.85
C VAL A 184 7.42 -4.80 -11.27
N LYS A 185 8.02 -5.70 -12.03
CA LYS A 185 8.22 -5.53 -13.49
C LYS A 185 7.83 -6.81 -14.21
N ASN A 186 7.26 -6.68 -15.39
CA ASN A 186 7.12 -7.83 -16.27
C ASN A 186 8.48 -8.13 -16.94
N LYS A 187 8.88 -9.38 -16.98
CA LYS A 187 10.07 -9.80 -17.73
C LYS A 187 9.84 -9.45 -19.20
N LYS A 188 10.71 -8.63 -19.77
CA LYS A 188 10.68 -8.40 -21.22
C LYS A 188 11.03 -9.71 -21.89
N LEU A 189 10.10 -10.23 -22.69
CA LEU A 189 10.33 -11.37 -23.58
C LEU A 189 11.35 -10.99 -24.66
#